data_794c1e218e22c198c2d4f52d2ab0c337
#
_entry.id   794c1e218e22c198c2d4f52d2ab0c337
#
_cell.length_a   1.000
_cell.length_b   1.000
_cell.length_c   1.000
_cell.angle_alpha   90.00
_cell.angle_beta   90.00
_cell.angle_gamma   90.00
#
_symmetry.space_group_name_H-M   'P 1'
#
loop_
_entity.id
_entity.type
_entity.pdbx_description
1 polymer ?
#
loop_
_entity_poly.entity_id
_entity_poly.type
_entity_poly.pdbx_seq_one_letter_code
_entity_poly.pdbx_strand_id
1 'polypeptide(L)'
;MLLRSFESFEKTENGYLIHGDAADVKLVFMTDDIIRIRVHFDKDTPMEEESYTLVTTAWEDRMDTLLKDERTRITALDVPCTEDEKTLTFETAHVTLKLGKKPCLFEGCDKSGKLIYQELRERACEKEQ
;
A
#
# COMPACT_ATOMS: atom_id res chain seq x y z
N MET A 1 3.48 18.20 1.73
CA MET A 1 2.04 18.16 2.12
C MET A 1 1.78 16.86 2.85
N LEU A 2 1.26 16.94 4.02
CA LEU A 2 0.96 15.78 4.85
C LEU A 2 -0.38 15.15 4.44
N LEU A 3 -0.42 13.83 4.28
CA LEU A 3 -1.67 13.10 4.10
C LEU A 3 -2.45 13.13 5.43
N ARG A 4 -3.55 13.87 5.45
CA ARG A 4 -4.28 14.17 6.70
C ARG A 4 -5.50 13.30 6.91
N SER A 5 -6.24 13.01 5.85
CA SER A 5 -7.49 12.30 5.99
C SER A 5 -7.74 11.33 4.84
N PHE A 6 -8.33 10.22 5.22
CA PHE A 6 -8.87 9.23 4.31
C PHE A 6 -10.20 9.74 3.71
N GLU A 7 -10.41 9.50 2.43
CA GLU A 7 -11.67 9.81 1.75
C GLU A 7 -12.45 8.55 1.40
N SER A 8 -11.81 7.61 0.69
CA SER A 8 -12.43 6.36 0.27
C SER A 8 -11.38 5.30 -0.03
N PHE A 9 -11.82 4.07 -0.27
CA PHE A 9 -10.94 3.02 -0.77
C PHE A 9 -11.69 2.10 -1.73
N GLU A 10 -10.92 1.40 -2.57
CA GLU A 10 -11.46 0.37 -3.45
C GLU A 10 -10.52 -0.83 -3.48
N LYS A 11 -11.09 -2.03 -3.65
CA LYS A 11 -10.32 -3.24 -3.84
C LYS A 11 -9.90 -3.36 -5.30
N THR A 12 -8.61 -3.64 -5.53
CA THR A 12 -8.05 -3.90 -6.86
C THR A 12 -7.70 -5.39 -7.00
N GLU A 13 -7.32 -5.83 -8.21
CA GLU A 13 -6.92 -7.22 -8.43
C GLU A 13 -5.77 -7.66 -7.54
N ASN A 14 -4.84 -6.75 -7.25
CA ASN A 14 -3.60 -7.04 -6.54
C ASN A 14 -3.50 -6.38 -5.15
N GLY A 15 -4.59 -5.82 -4.64
CA GLY A 15 -4.59 -5.19 -3.33
C GLY A 15 -5.67 -4.15 -3.16
N TYR A 16 -5.30 -2.97 -2.67
CA TYR A 16 -6.23 -1.88 -2.40
C TYR A 16 -5.68 -0.55 -2.89
N LEU A 17 -6.58 0.31 -3.37
CA LEU A 17 -6.29 1.70 -3.69
C LEU A 17 -7.03 2.57 -2.70
N ILE A 18 -6.29 3.37 -1.94
CA ILE A 18 -6.83 4.23 -0.89
C ILE A 18 -6.71 5.68 -1.35
N HIS A 19 -7.83 6.37 -1.35
CA HIS A 19 -7.90 7.78 -1.72
C HIS A 19 -7.87 8.64 -0.46
N GLY A 20 -6.85 9.47 -0.34
CA GLY A 20 -6.73 10.46 0.70
C GLY A 20 -6.95 11.87 0.16
N ASP A 21 -6.88 12.85 1.04
CA ASP A 21 -7.09 14.26 0.69
C ASP A 21 -5.95 14.84 -0.19
N ALA A 22 -4.72 14.38 0.01
CA ALA A 22 -3.54 14.92 -0.66
C ALA A 22 -2.85 13.92 -1.59
N ALA A 23 -3.17 12.65 -1.49
CA ALA A 23 -2.49 11.59 -2.23
C ALA A 23 -3.35 10.34 -2.29
N ASP A 24 -3.02 9.47 -3.26
CA ASP A 24 -3.53 8.11 -3.31
C ASP A 24 -2.47 7.14 -2.80
N VAL A 25 -2.89 6.07 -2.14
CA VAL A 25 -2.00 5.06 -1.60
C VAL A 25 -2.40 3.70 -2.14
N LYS A 26 -1.45 3.01 -2.76
CA LYS A 26 -1.64 1.65 -3.24
C LYS A 26 -0.99 0.65 -2.29
N LEU A 27 -1.79 -0.30 -1.83
CA LEU A 27 -1.35 -1.43 -1.01
C LEU A 27 -1.36 -2.70 -1.83
N VAL A 28 -0.26 -3.44 -1.81
CA VAL A 28 -0.16 -4.78 -2.38
C VAL A 28 0.43 -5.71 -1.33
N PHE A 29 -0.30 -6.78 -1.02
CA PHE A 29 0.16 -7.80 -0.08
C PHE A 29 0.88 -8.88 -0.86
N MET A 30 2.21 -8.78 -0.92
CA MET A 30 3.05 -9.70 -1.71
C MET A 30 3.10 -11.09 -1.08
N THR A 31 3.34 -11.13 0.23
CA THR A 31 3.32 -12.35 1.05
C THR A 31 2.72 -12.00 2.42
N ASP A 32 2.57 -13.00 3.31
CA ASP A 32 2.09 -12.74 4.68
C ASP A 32 3.02 -11.82 5.49
N ASP A 33 4.26 -11.64 5.03
CA ASP A 33 5.27 -10.82 5.70
C ASP A 33 5.66 -9.56 4.91
N ILE A 34 5.31 -9.47 3.63
CA ILE A 34 5.76 -8.39 2.75
C ILE A 34 4.56 -7.63 2.21
N ILE A 35 4.50 -6.35 2.56
CA ILE A 35 3.46 -5.42 2.13
C ILE A 35 4.14 -4.26 1.39
N ARG A 36 3.70 -4.01 0.16
CA ARG A 36 4.18 -2.87 -0.62
C ARG A 36 3.22 -1.71 -0.46
N ILE A 37 3.74 -0.57 -0.02
CA ILE A 37 2.98 0.67 0.13
C ILE A 37 3.56 1.69 -0.84
N ARG A 38 2.73 2.23 -1.74
CA ARG A 38 3.13 3.29 -2.67
C ARG A 38 2.22 4.49 -2.45
N VAL A 39 2.83 5.65 -2.30
CA VAL A 39 2.12 6.92 -2.15
C VAL A 39 2.27 7.72 -3.45
N HIS A 40 1.17 8.11 -4.03
CA HIS A 40 1.10 8.88 -5.28
C HIS A 40 0.49 10.25 -5.00
N PHE A 41 1.32 11.28 -5.02
CA PHE A 41 0.90 12.64 -4.68
C PHE A 41 0.24 13.39 -5.84
N ASP A 42 0.53 13.03 -7.07
CA ASP A 42 -0.08 13.66 -8.24
C ASP A 42 -1.32 12.87 -8.66
N LYS A 43 -2.48 13.26 -8.15
CA LYS A 43 -3.74 12.57 -8.41
C LYS A 43 -4.24 12.74 -9.85
N ASP A 44 -3.69 13.69 -10.60
CA ASP A 44 -4.07 13.95 -11.98
C ASP A 44 -3.37 13.03 -12.98
N THR A 45 -2.32 12.32 -12.56
CA THR A 45 -1.61 11.34 -13.38
C THR A 45 -1.82 9.92 -12.88
N PRO A 46 -1.79 8.90 -13.79
CA PRO A 46 -1.84 7.51 -13.36
C PRO A 46 -0.61 7.11 -12.55
N MET A 47 -0.82 6.25 -11.55
CA MET A 47 0.28 5.65 -10.81
C MET A 47 1.00 4.64 -11.70
N GLU A 48 2.31 4.82 -11.88
CA GLU A 48 3.14 3.90 -12.66
C GLU A 48 3.37 2.59 -11.90
N GLU A 49 3.21 1.48 -12.59
CA GLU A 49 3.42 0.13 -12.05
C GLU A 49 4.76 -0.45 -12.48
N GLU A 50 5.43 0.18 -13.43
CA GLU A 50 6.69 -0.29 -14.00
C GLU A 50 7.85 -0.15 -13.00
N SER A 51 8.74 -1.13 -13.01
CA SER A 51 9.94 -1.06 -12.19
C SER A 51 11.13 -1.66 -12.93
N TYR A 52 12.24 -0.89 -12.96
CA TYR A 52 13.51 -1.33 -13.56
C TYR A 52 14.38 -2.13 -12.59
N THR A 53 14.07 -2.08 -11.31
CA THR A 53 14.92 -2.63 -10.25
C THR A 53 14.39 -3.89 -9.60
N LEU A 54 13.09 -4.16 -9.73
CA LEU A 54 12.46 -5.33 -9.12
C LEU A 54 12.48 -6.51 -10.10
N VAL A 55 12.91 -7.66 -9.63
CA VAL A 55 12.88 -8.91 -10.41
C VAL A 55 11.59 -9.70 -10.17
N THR A 56 10.87 -9.39 -9.09
CA THR A 56 9.61 -10.06 -8.74
C THR A 56 8.52 -9.02 -8.57
N THR A 57 7.40 -9.21 -9.26
CA THR A 57 6.22 -8.34 -9.14
C THR A 57 4.98 -9.20 -8.94
N ALA A 58 3.95 -8.61 -8.32
CA ALA A 58 2.66 -9.27 -8.12
C ALA A 58 1.66 -8.95 -9.24
N TRP A 59 2.10 -8.29 -10.29
CA TRP A 59 1.28 -7.91 -11.44
C TRP A 59 2.16 -7.84 -12.68
N GLU A 60 1.50 -7.78 -13.85
CA GLU A 60 2.21 -7.64 -15.10
C GLU A 60 2.89 -6.28 -15.21
N ASP A 61 4.15 -6.29 -15.58
CA ASP A 61 4.99 -5.10 -15.70
C ASP A 61 5.30 -4.89 -17.19
N ARG A 62 5.05 -3.68 -17.70
CA ARG A 62 5.32 -3.34 -19.11
C ARG A 62 6.79 -3.50 -19.49
N MET A 63 7.68 -3.47 -18.53
CA MET A 63 9.11 -3.68 -18.79
C MET A 63 9.42 -5.06 -19.35
N ASP A 64 8.62 -6.07 -19.04
CA ASP A 64 8.79 -7.40 -19.60
C ASP A 64 8.71 -7.39 -21.13
N THR A 65 7.75 -6.60 -21.66
CA THR A 65 7.59 -6.46 -23.11
C THR A 65 8.76 -5.68 -23.73
N LEU A 66 9.19 -4.60 -23.07
CA LEU A 66 10.28 -3.76 -23.59
C LEU A 66 11.63 -4.46 -23.58
N LEU A 67 11.93 -5.19 -22.52
CA LEU A 67 13.19 -5.87 -22.35
C LEU A 67 13.23 -7.27 -22.97
N LYS A 68 12.08 -7.77 -23.42
CA LYS A 68 11.91 -9.15 -23.92
C LYS A 68 12.41 -10.17 -22.90
N ASP A 69 12.26 -9.86 -21.64
CA ASP A 69 12.71 -10.67 -20.51
C ASP A 69 11.55 -10.90 -19.55
N GLU A 70 11.39 -12.12 -19.09
CA GLU A 70 10.32 -12.46 -18.15
C GLU A 70 10.81 -12.31 -16.73
N ARG A 71 10.13 -11.47 -15.96
CA ARG A 71 10.37 -11.34 -14.53
C ARG A 71 9.54 -12.37 -13.78
N THR A 72 10.07 -12.84 -12.66
CA THR A 72 9.31 -13.69 -11.76
C THR A 72 8.12 -12.90 -11.19
N ARG A 73 6.92 -13.41 -11.37
CA ARG A 73 5.70 -12.85 -10.83
C ARG A 73 5.12 -13.76 -9.78
N ILE A 74 4.54 -13.17 -8.78
CA ILE A 74 3.73 -13.87 -7.77
C ILE A 74 2.33 -13.29 -7.79
N THR A 75 1.36 -14.13 -7.49
CA THR A 75 0.00 -13.66 -7.27
C THR A 75 -0.05 -12.98 -5.90
N ALA A 76 -0.51 -11.72 -5.87
CA ALA A 76 -0.72 -11.02 -4.62
C ALA A 76 -1.78 -11.75 -3.78
N LEU A 77 -1.61 -11.69 -2.47
CA LEU A 77 -2.57 -12.28 -1.54
C LEU A 77 -3.89 -11.50 -1.56
N ASP A 78 -4.98 -12.23 -1.47
CA ASP A 78 -6.31 -11.66 -1.25
C ASP A 78 -6.52 -11.47 0.26
N VAL A 79 -6.23 -10.27 0.74
CA VAL A 79 -6.27 -9.93 2.16
C VAL A 79 -7.57 -9.17 2.47
N PRO A 80 -8.38 -9.64 3.44
CA PRO A 80 -9.61 -8.96 3.80
C PRO A 80 -9.33 -7.61 4.48
N CYS A 81 -10.22 -6.65 4.24
CA CYS A 81 -10.22 -5.35 4.89
C CYS A 81 -11.44 -5.22 5.78
N THR A 82 -11.21 -4.86 7.02
CA THR A 82 -12.27 -4.51 7.97
C THR A 82 -12.26 -3.00 8.18
N GLU A 83 -13.40 -2.37 8.01
CA GLU A 83 -13.55 -0.93 8.17
C GLU A 83 -14.40 -0.61 9.40
N ASP A 84 -13.92 0.32 10.24
CA ASP A 84 -14.72 0.97 11.27
C ASP A 84 -14.69 2.50 11.08
N GLU A 85 -15.26 3.25 12.03
CA GLU A 85 -15.35 4.71 11.93
C GLU A 85 -14.00 5.42 11.89
N LYS A 86 -12.94 4.81 12.45
CA LYS A 86 -11.64 5.43 12.64
C LYS A 86 -10.51 4.76 11.89
N THR A 87 -10.68 3.51 11.48
CA THR A 87 -9.56 2.67 11.03
C THR A 87 -9.98 1.70 9.94
N LEU A 88 -9.07 1.46 8.98
CA LEU A 88 -9.07 0.30 8.11
C LEU A 88 -8.08 -0.72 8.65
N THR A 89 -8.48 -1.99 8.72
CA THR A 89 -7.62 -3.07 9.23
C THR A 89 -7.46 -4.14 8.16
N PHE A 90 -6.20 -4.48 7.87
CA PHE A 90 -5.81 -5.53 6.92
C PHE A 90 -5.04 -6.61 7.67
N GLU A 91 -5.48 -7.86 7.56
CA GLU A 91 -4.86 -8.97 8.28
C GLU A 91 -4.31 -10.04 7.33
N THR A 92 -3.01 -10.29 7.42
CA THR A 92 -2.38 -11.48 6.84
C THR A 92 -2.24 -12.56 7.91
N ALA A 93 -1.65 -13.70 7.56
CA ALA A 93 -1.40 -14.75 8.54
C ALA A 93 -0.38 -14.34 9.63
N HIS A 94 0.49 -13.38 9.34
CA HIS A 94 1.59 -13.00 10.23
C HIS A 94 1.55 -11.56 10.73
N VAL A 95 0.83 -10.67 10.04
CA VAL A 95 0.84 -9.23 10.31
C VAL A 95 -0.56 -8.65 10.30
N THR A 96 -0.80 -7.69 11.18
CA THR A 96 -1.99 -6.83 11.12
C THR A 96 -1.54 -5.42 10.77
N LEU A 97 -2.01 -4.91 9.63
CA LEU A 97 -1.77 -3.54 9.19
C LEU A 97 -3.02 -2.70 9.42
N LYS A 98 -2.87 -1.58 10.12
CA LYS A 98 -3.95 -0.63 10.37
C LYS A 98 -3.65 0.70 9.72
N LEU A 99 -4.66 1.29 9.11
CA LEU A 99 -4.60 2.65 8.58
C LEU A 99 -5.63 3.49 9.31
N GLY A 100 -5.15 4.48 10.07
CA GLY A 100 -6.03 5.48 10.65
C GLY A 100 -6.65 6.37 9.57
N LYS A 101 -7.89 6.79 9.77
CA LYS A 101 -8.58 7.64 8.79
C LYS A 101 -8.26 9.12 8.97
N LYS A 102 -8.01 9.54 10.20
CA LYS A 102 -7.70 10.93 10.52
C LYS A 102 -6.92 11.02 11.84
N PRO A 103 -5.61 11.28 11.82
CA PRO A 103 -4.74 11.39 10.63
C PRO A 103 -4.58 10.06 9.90
N CYS A 104 -4.21 10.14 8.62
CA CYS A 104 -4.03 8.97 7.77
C CYS A 104 -2.62 8.40 7.98
N LEU A 105 -2.48 7.54 8.98
CA LEU A 105 -1.20 6.96 9.41
C LEU A 105 -1.29 5.45 9.48
N PHE A 106 -0.22 4.78 9.02
CA PHE A 106 -0.12 3.33 9.09
C PHE A 106 0.51 2.86 10.39
N GLU A 107 0.04 1.71 10.87
CA GLU A 107 0.59 0.98 12.00
C GLU A 107 0.57 -0.50 11.69
N GLY A 108 1.69 -1.19 11.90
CA GLY A 108 1.82 -2.63 11.69
C GLY A 108 2.17 -3.34 12.99
N CYS A 109 1.44 -4.42 13.29
CA CYS A 109 1.66 -5.26 14.46
C CYS A 109 1.83 -6.73 14.04
N ASP A 110 2.54 -7.52 14.85
CA ASP A 110 2.52 -8.96 14.70
C ASP A 110 1.22 -9.56 15.30
N LYS A 111 1.02 -10.87 15.19
CA LYS A 111 -0.20 -11.51 15.68
C LYS A 111 -0.29 -11.58 17.22
N SER A 112 0.78 -11.28 17.93
CA SER A 112 0.76 -11.15 19.40
C SER A 112 0.36 -9.75 19.85
N GLY A 113 0.22 -8.80 18.91
CA GLY A 113 -0.08 -7.41 19.20
C GLY A 113 1.15 -6.52 19.39
N LYS A 114 2.35 -7.07 19.18
CA LYS A 114 3.59 -6.31 19.29
C LYS A 114 3.73 -5.36 18.10
N LEU A 115 3.95 -4.07 18.38
CA LEU A 115 4.18 -3.06 17.36
C LEU A 115 5.48 -3.33 16.61
N ILE A 116 5.39 -3.45 15.27
CA ILE A 116 6.54 -3.62 14.38
C ILE A 116 6.87 -2.31 13.67
N TYR A 117 5.83 -1.57 13.24
CA TYR A 117 5.96 -0.37 12.43
C TYR A 117 4.88 0.63 12.82
N GLN A 118 5.28 1.90 12.92
CA GLN A 118 4.34 2.99 13.17
C GLN A 118 4.82 4.27 12.51
N GLU A 119 3.94 4.91 11.76
CA GLU A 119 4.18 6.25 11.27
C GLU A 119 3.89 7.27 12.37
N LEU A 120 4.78 8.23 12.52
CA LEU A 120 4.58 9.37 13.42
C LEU A 120 4.05 10.55 12.61
N ARG A 121 3.15 11.32 13.22
CA ARG A 121 2.51 12.46 12.55
C ARG A 121 3.52 13.43 11.95
N GLU A 122 4.62 13.66 12.62
CA GLU A 122 5.68 14.58 12.20
C GLU A 122 6.56 14.00 11.09
N ARG A 123 6.45 12.69 10.84
CA ARG A 123 7.29 11.96 9.88
C ARG A 123 6.48 11.09 8.92
N ALA A 124 5.18 11.29 8.87
CA ALA A 124 4.35 10.60 7.89
C ALA A 124 4.70 11.07 6.48
N CYS A 125 4.23 10.33 5.47
CA CYS A 125 4.49 10.66 4.07
C CYS A 125 4.19 12.12 3.76
N GLU A 126 5.20 12.85 3.33
CA GLU A 126 5.12 14.23 2.92
C GLU A 126 5.64 14.37 1.49
N LYS A 127 4.99 15.21 0.73
CA LYS A 127 5.51 15.61 -0.57
C LYS A 127 6.60 16.65 -0.37
N GLU A 128 7.78 16.41 -0.92
CA GLU A 128 8.83 17.41 -0.95
C GLU A 128 8.38 18.62 -1.77
N GLN A 129 8.64 19.78 -1.25
CA GLN A 129 8.33 21.05 -1.90
C GLN A 129 9.51 21.59 -2.68
#